data_78ab921e0c44c7a2dd61f1b594fb740f
#
_entry.id   78ab921e0c44c7a2dd61f1b594fb740f
#
_cell.length_a   1.000
_cell.length_b   1.000
_cell.length_c   1.000
_cell.angle_alpha   90.00
_cell.angle_beta   90.00
_cell.angle_gamma   90.00
#
_symmetry.space_group_name_H-M   'P 1'
#
loop_
_entity.id
_entity.type
_entity.pdbx_description
1 polymer ?
#
loop_
_entity_poly.entity_id
_entity_poly.type
_entity_poly.pdbx_seq_one_letter_code
_entity_poly.pdbx_strand_id
1 'polypeptide(L)'
;MQLTYRGSVNRWECDENDHLNVRFCEQKLYQTLLSGLLENQCLARTDIGQLPAMILRQHIRFQAESRIAAPLGGYFSAVASNEFQVLVELRNEATGTVACSMLCDSGDGDIA
;
A
#
# COMPACT_ATOMS: atom_id res chain seq x y z
N MET A 1 -2.99 10.45 7.70
CA MET A 1 -2.46 9.69 6.56
C MET A 1 -2.62 10.50 5.28
N GLN A 2 -1.69 10.36 4.38
CA GLN A 2 -1.66 11.10 3.13
C GLN A 2 -2.20 10.25 1.99
N LEU A 3 -3.14 10.79 1.22
CA LEU A 3 -3.65 10.13 0.02
C LEU A 3 -2.59 10.20 -1.09
N THR A 4 -2.08 9.06 -1.53
CA THR A 4 -1.02 9.00 -2.54
C THR A 4 -1.40 8.16 -3.76
N TYR A 5 -2.54 7.49 -3.72
CA TYR A 5 -3.02 6.70 -4.84
C TYR A 5 -4.54 6.81 -4.94
N ARG A 6 -5.03 6.92 -6.17
CA ARG A 6 -6.46 6.86 -6.47
C ARG A 6 -6.70 5.91 -7.64
N GLY A 7 -7.75 5.14 -7.53
CA GLY A 7 -8.10 4.22 -8.59
C GLY A 7 -9.48 3.64 -8.37
N SER A 8 -9.74 2.54 -9.03
CA SER A 8 -10.97 1.80 -8.87
C SER A 8 -10.71 0.33 -9.15
N VAL A 9 -11.65 -0.51 -8.77
CA VAL A 9 -11.56 -1.94 -9.05
C VAL A 9 -11.99 -2.17 -10.50
N ASN A 10 -11.08 -2.67 -11.31
CA ASN A 10 -11.32 -2.99 -12.72
C ASN A 10 -11.72 -4.46 -12.84
N ARG A 11 -12.54 -4.75 -13.87
CA ARG A 11 -13.03 -6.12 -14.07
C ARG A 11 -11.89 -7.14 -14.17
N TRP A 12 -10.81 -6.81 -14.88
CA TRP A 12 -9.69 -7.75 -15.06
C TRP A 12 -8.88 -7.97 -13.78
N GLU A 13 -9.15 -7.20 -12.73
CA GLU A 13 -8.50 -7.35 -11.43
C GLU A 13 -9.31 -8.20 -10.48
N CYS A 14 -10.50 -8.63 -10.90
CA CYS A 14 -11.40 -9.38 -10.06
C CYS A 14 -11.29 -10.88 -10.29
N ASP A 15 -11.62 -11.63 -9.24
CA ASP A 15 -11.77 -13.07 -9.33
C ASP A 15 -13.16 -13.44 -9.90
N GLU A 16 -13.48 -14.72 -9.90
CA GLU A 16 -14.75 -15.20 -10.42
C GLU A 16 -15.97 -14.74 -9.63
N ASN A 17 -15.77 -14.21 -8.44
CA ASN A 17 -16.85 -13.68 -7.60
C ASN A 17 -16.99 -12.16 -7.70
N ASP A 18 -16.33 -11.55 -8.68
CA ASP A 18 -16.31 -10.11 -8.90
C ASP A 18 -15.70 -9.32 -7.73
N HIS A 19 -14.85 -9.95 -6.95
CA HIS A 19 -14.09 -9.30 -5.89
C HIS A 19 -12.65 -9.06 -6.33
N LEU A 20 -12.09 -7.93 -5.91
CA LEU A 20 -10.70 -7.60 -6.22
C LEU A 20 -9.78 -8.73 -5.75
N ASN A 21 -9.00 -9.25 -6.68
CA ASN A 21 -8.05 -10.32 -6.38
C ASN A 21 -6.94 -9.80 -5.48
N VAL A 22 -6.54 -10.63 -4.52
CA VAL A 22 -5.49 -10.31 -3.53
C VAL A 22 -4.21 -9.78 -4.21
N ARG A 23 -3.83 -10.37 -5.31
CA ARG A 23 -2.63 -9.96 -6.04
C ARG A 23 -2.68 -8.49 -6.47
N PHE A 24 -3.84 -8.03 -6.89
CA PHE A 24 -4.03 -6.65 -7.30
C PHE A 24 -4.18 -5.72 -6.09
N CYS A 25 -4.68 -6.22 -4.97
CA CYS A 25 -4.63 -5.46 -3.71
C CYS A 25 -3.20 -5.13 -3.33
N GLU A 26 -2.33 -6.12 -3.37
CA GLU A 26 -0.91 -5.92 -3.05
C GLU A 26 -0.26 -4.92 -4.01
N GLN A 27 -0.58 -5.01 -5.29
CA GLN A 27 -0.05 -4.11 -6.29
C GLN A 27 -0.44 -2.66 -6.01
N LYS A 28 -1.70 -2.44 -5.63
CA LYS A 28 -2.20 -1.10 -5.32
C LYS A 28 -1.61 -0.56 -4.02
N LEU A 29 -1.40 -1.42 -3.03
CA LEU A 29 -0.69 -1.04 -1.81
C LEU A 29 0.75 -0.62 -2.12
N TYR A 30 1.40 -1.35 -3.00
CA TYR A 30 2.76 -1.04 -3.41
C TYR A 30 2.84 0.30 -4.15
N GLN A 31 1.88 0.58 -5.01
CA GLN A 31 1.79 1.88 -5.69
C GLN A 31 1.61 3.01 -4.68
N THR A 32 0.77 2.80 -3.67
CA THR A 32 0.56 3.77 -2.60
C THR A 32 1.86 4.04 -1.86
N LEU A 33 2.61 3.00 -1.56
CA LEU A 33 3.90 3.09 -0.88
C LEU A 33 4.91 3.89 -1.70
N LEU A 34 5.08 3.53 -2.96
CA LEU A 34 6.03 4.20 -3.85
C LEU A 34 5.73 5.69 -3.98
N SER A 35 4.49 6.02 -4.23
CA SER A 35 4.07 7.42 -4.39
C SER A 35 4.29 8.19 -3.10
N GLY A 36 3.98 7.59 -1.96
CA GLY A 36 4.19 8.24 -0.67
C GLY A 36 5.65 8.50 -0.38
N LEU A 37 6.52 7.56 -0.68
CA LEU A 37 7.95 7.72 -0.48
C LEU A 37 8.53 8.81 -1.37
N LEU A 38 8.09 8.87 -2.62
CA LEU A 38 8.54 9.91 -3.55
C LEU A 38 8.03 11.29 -3.15
N GLU A 39 6.76 11.39 -2.79
CA GLU A 39 6.16 12.68 -2.41
C GLU A 39 6.78 13.24 -1.14
N ASN A 40 7.20 12.40 -0.22
CA ASN A 40 7.80 12.82 1.04
C ASN A 40 9.33 12.85 0.97
N GLN A 41 9.89 12.68 -0.22
CA GLN A 41 11.34 12.73 -0.44
C GLN A 41 12.12 11.71 0.39
N CYS A 42 11.46 10.64 0.81
CA CYS A 42 12.13 9.55 1.53
C CYS A 42 12.96 8.70 0.58
N LEU A 43 12.68 8.80 -0.71
CA LEU A 43 13.32 8.00 -1.74
C LEU A 43 13.46 8.86 -2.99
N ALA A 44 14.67 8.91 -3.55
CA ALA A 44 14.89 9.57 -4.82
C ALA A 44 14.40 8.70 -5.97
N ARG A 45 14.02 9.32 -7.09
CA ARG A 45 13.54 8.57 -8.25
C ARG A 45 14.55 7.54 -8.74
N THR A 46 15.83 7.85 -8.61
CA THR A 46 16.90 6.97 -9.03
C THR A 46 17.02 5.73 -8.16
N ASP A 47 16.43 5.76 -6.97
CA ASP A 47 16.56 4.69 -5.99
C ASP A 47 15.35 3.76 -5.96
N ILE A 48 14.34 4.00 -6.80
CA ILE A 48 13.13 3.18 -6.81
C ILE A 48 13.45 1.69 -7.03
N GLY A 49 14.40 1.40 -7.89
CA GLY A 49 14.80 0.03 -8.17
C GLY A 49 15.42 -0.68 -6.97
N GLN A 50 15.85 0.07 -5.96
CA GLN A 50 16.45 -0.49 -4.77
C GLN A 50 15.46 -0.68 -3.63
N LEU A 51 14.22 -0.24 -3.82
CA LEU A 51 13.21 -0.33 -2.78
C LEU A 51 13.02 -1.74 -2.22
N PRO A 52 12.97 -2.80 -3.03
CA PRO A 52 12.82 -4.15 -2.49
C PRO A 52 13.92 -4.55 -1.51
N ALA A 53 15.13 -4.03 -1.69
CA ALA A 53 16.23 -4.31 -0.78
C ALA A 53 16.12 -3.54 0.54
N MET A 54 15.36 -2.45 0.55
CA MET A 54 15.15 -1.63 1.75
C MET A 54 14.03 -2.16 2.61
N ILE A 55 13.10 -2.89 2.02
CA ILE A 55 11.95 -3.44 2.74
C ILE A 55 12.25 -4.89 3.06
N LEU A 56 12.60 -5.15 4.30
CA LEU A 56 12.94 -6.50 4.74
C LEU A 56 11.75 -7.24 5.34
N ARG A 57 10.75 -6.53 5.84
CA ARG A 57 9.55 -7.14 6.41
C ARG A 57 8.30 -6.43 5.92
N GLN A 58 7.29 -7.23 5.61
CA GLN A 58 5.97 -6.75 5.21
C GLN A 58 4.91 -7.55 5.93
N HIS A 59 3.95 -6.84 6.52
CA HIS A 59 2.78 -7.45 7.12
C HIS A 59 1.55 -6.93 6.39
N ILE A 60 0.85 -7.82 5.71
CA ILE A 60 -0.33 -7.45 4.92
C ILE A 60 -1.56 -8.04 5.59
N ARG A 61 -2.59 -7.21 5.74
CA ARG A 61 -3.88 -7.62 6.28
C ARG A 61 -4.96 -7.34 5.26
N PHE A 62 -5.79 -8.35 5.01
CA PHE A 62 -6.96 -8.21 4.14
C PHE A 62 -8.18 -8.15 5.04
N GLN A 63 -8.88 -7.01 5.05
CA GLN A 63 -9.93 -6.72 6.01
C GLN A 63 -11.32 -6.73 5.41
N ALA A 64 -11.45 -6.36 4.16
CA ALA A 64 -12.74 -6.32 3.48
C ALA A 64 -12.53 -6.55 1.99
N GLU A 65 -13.54 -7.14 1.36
CA GLU A 65 -13.53 -7.35 -0.08
C GLU A 65 -14.01 -6.11 -0.81
N SER A 66 -13.43 -5.85 -1.97
CA SER A 66 -13.84 -4.74 -2.82
C SER A 66 -14.40 -5.29 -4.12
N ARG A 67 -15.53 -4.76 -4.54
CA ARG A 67 -16.22 -5.20 -5.75
C ARG A 67 -15.82 -4.35 -6.94
N ILE A 68 -16.15 -4.85 -8.11
CA ILE A 68 -15.94 -4.15 -9.37
C ILE A 68 -16.49 -2.71 -9.28
N ALA A 69 -15.76 -1.78 -9.86
CA ALA A 69 -16.09 -0.35 -9.89
C ALA A 69 -15.99 0.38 -8.56
N ALA A 70 -15.63 -0.29 -7.46
CA ALA A 70 -15.45 0.39 -6.19
C ALA A 70 -14.35 1.45 -6.31
N PRO A 71 -14.61 2.70 -5.87
CA PRO A 71 -13.57 3.72 -5.88
C PRO A 71 -12.57 3.45 -4.74
N LEU A 72 -11.29 3.49 -5.06
CA LEU A 72 -10.24 3.18 -4.10
C LEU A 72 -9.32 4.37 -3.88
N GLY A 73 -8.90 4.55 -2.64
CA GLY A 73 -7.87 5.49 -2.26
C GLY A 73 -6.78 4.77 -1.49
N GLY A 74 -5.54 5.08 -1.80
CA GLY A 74 -4.39 4.57 -1.08
C GLY A 74 -3.80 5.63 -0.18
N TYR A 75 -3.60 5.30 1.09
CA TYR A 75 -3.16 6.23 2.13
C TYR A 75 -1.83 5.80 2.71
N PHE A 76 -0.94 6.77 2.87
CA PHE A 76 0.44 6.56 3.30
C PHE A 76 0.69 7.27 4.62
N SER A 77 1.43 6.63 5.52
CA SER A 77 1.85 7.24 6.77
C SER A 77 3.21 6.67 7.20
N ALA A 78 4.15 7.55 7.50
CA ALA A 78 5.39 7.14 8.13
C ALA A 78 5.12 6.94 9.62
N VAL A 79 5.51 5.79 10.14
CA VAL A 79 5.17 5.38 11.51
C VAL A 79 6.25 5.71 12.52
N ALA A 80 7.52 5.60 12.10
CA ALA A 80 8.64 5.86 13.00
C ALA A 80 9.66 6.79 12.36
N SER A 81 10.34 7.58 13.19
CA SER A 81 11.31 8.56 12.73
C SER A 81 12.73 8.01 12.61
N ASN A 82 13.06 6.98 13.36
CA ASN A 82 14.42 6.45 13.44
C ASN A 82 14.66 5.24 12.55
N GLU A 83 13.60 4.66 12.02
CA GLU A 83 13.65 3.45 11.23
C GLU A 83 12.75 3.62 10.01
N PHE A 84 13.07 2.89 8.97
CA PHE A 84 12.16 2.83 7.85
C PHE A 84 10.96 1.98 8.28
N GLN A 85 9.88 2.65 8.62
CA GLN A 85 8.64 2.00 9.02
C GLN A 85 7.46 2.79 8.47
N VAL A 86 6.67 2.16 7.63
CA VAL A 86 5.60 2.81 6.87
C VAL A 86 4.34 1.96 6.91
N LEU A 87 3.23 2.61 7.11
CA LEU A 87 1.91 1.99 7.01
C LEU A 87 1.20 2.54 5.79
N VAL A 88 0.65 1.66 4.96
CA VAL A 88 -0.22 2.03 3.84
C VAL A 88 -1.55 1.30 3.97
N GLU A 89 -2.62 1.99 3.57
CA GLU A 89 -3.97 1.44 3.59
C GLU A 89 -4.64 1.68 2.26
N LEU A 90 -5.38 0.68 1.80
CA LEU A 90 -6.25 0.81 0.64
C LEU A 90 -7.68 0.87 1.16
N ARG A 91 -8.39 1.95 0.86
CA ARG A 91 -9.75 2.17 1.35
C ARG A 91 -10.74 2.22 0.20
N ASN A 92 -11.94 1.71 0.47
CA ASN A 92 -13.07 1.95 -0.41
C ASN A 92 -13.59 3.36 -0.10
N GLU A 93 -13.45 4.27 -1.05
CA GLU A 93 -13.81 5.67 -0.85
C GLU A 93 -15.32 5.89 -0.76
N ALA A 94 -16.12 4.96 -1.26
CA ALA A 94 -17.57 5.08 -1.17
C ALA A 94 -18.08 4.76 0.24
N THR A 95 -17.40 3.86 0.95
CA THR A 95 -17.86 3.41 2.27
C THR A 95 -16.95 3.84 3.41
N GLY A 96 -15.72 4.25 3.11
CA GLY A 96 -14.70 4.55 4.11
C GLY A 96 -14.07 3.31 4.73
N THR A 97 -14.43 2.12 4.26
CA THR A 97 -13.92 0.87 4.82
C THR A 97 -12.52 0.58 4.32
N VAL A 98 -11.63 0.17 5.23
CA VAL A 98 -10.29 -0.28 4.85
C VAL A 98 -10.40 -1.67 4.22
N ALA A 99 -9.97 -1.78 2.97
CA ALA A 99 -9.96 -3.05 2.26
C ALA A 99 -8.77 -3.90 2.65
N CYS A 100 -7.59 -3.29 2.67
CA CYS A 100 -6.37 -3.97 3.09
C CYS A 100 -5.35 -2.93 3.55
N SER A 101 -4.32 -3.42 4.26
CA SER A 101 -3.25 -2.56 4.73
C SER A 101 -1.94 -3.33 4.71
N MET A 102 -0.84 -2.58 4.70
CA MET A 102 0.49 -3.16 4.69
C MET A 102 1.40 -2.33 5.59
N LEU A 103 2.05 -2.99 6.53
CA LEU A 103 3.10 -2.40 7.34
C LEU A 103 4.44 -2.87 6.82
N CYS A 104 5.28 -1.94 6.45
CA CYS A 104 6.62 -2.22 5.92
C CYS A 104 7.68 -1.68 6.84
N ASP A 105 8.76 -2.41 7.04
CA ASP A 105 9.92 -1.89 7.75
C ASP A 105 11.22 -2.47 7.19
N SER A 106 12.32 -1.85 7.55
CA SER A 106 13.64 -2.29 7.11
C SER A 106 14.14 -3.51 7.87
N GLY A 107 13.51 -3.83 8.98
CA GLY A 107 13.95 -4.92 9.81
C GLY A 107 15.19 -4.64 10.64
N ASP A 108 15.76 -3.44 10.53
CA ASP A 108 17.04 -3.14 11.15
C ASP A 108 16.94 -2.73 12.60
N GLY A 109 15.89 -2.02 12.96
CA GLY A 109 15.76 -1.44 14.27
C GLY A 109 15.74 -2.47 15.38
N ASP A 110 15.18 -3.61 15.13
CA ASP A 110 15.10 -4.68 16.10
C ASP A 110 16.30 -5.59 16.11
N ILE A 111 17.18 -5.41 15.15
CA ILE A 111 18.43 -6.20 15.08
C ILE A 111 19.53 -5.51 15.87
N ALA A 112 19.44 -4.23 15.89
CA ALA A 112 20.47 -3.41 16.51
C ALA A 112 20.64 -3.66 17.99
#